data_dec85fc16e73a2670e1bdf563d3a85a5
#
_entry.id   dec85fc16e73a2670e1bdf563d3a85a5
#
_cell.length_a   1.000
_cell.length_b   1.000
_cell.length_c   1.000
_cell.angle_alpha   90.00
_cell.angle_beta   90.00
_cell.angle_gamma   90.00
#
_symmetry.space_group_name_H-M   'P 1'
#
loop_
_entity.id
_entity.type
_entity.pdbx_description
1 polymer ?
#
loop_
_entity_poly.entity_id
_entity_poly.type
_entity_poly.pdbx_seq_one_letter_code
_entity_poly.pdbx_strand_id
1 'polypeptide(L)'
;MQKILNQADFHVVFVCWGNICRSPAAEATFRKLLEDRKLDDQISCDSAGTINQHAGNPPDPRMQAAAKARDLPIGGRSRMANDEDFFRADLLVTMDDFNFSELSALTPDEESLGKIRPFCEYLTSHVREIPDPYYGGSSGFEKVLDLLMEGCVNLLDEIEKQLAENS
;
A
#
# COMPACT_ATOMS: atom_id res chain seq x y z
N MET A 1 10.58 -14.03 -24.88
CA MET A 1 10.94 -13.83 -23.45
C MET A 1 10.24 -14.87 -22.60
N GLN A 2 11.01 -15.74 -21.93
CA GLN A 2 10.41 -16.64 -20.94
C GLN A 2 9.89 -15.80 -19.78
N LYS A 3 8.57 -15.83 -19.53
CA LYS A 3 8.00 -15.38 -18.27
C LYS A 3 8.69 -16.17 -17.17
N ILE A 4 9.35 -15.47 -16.26
CA ILE A 4 9.88 -16.12 -15.05
C ILE A 4 8.65 -16.63 -14.31
N LEU A 5 8.53 -17.96 -14.22
CA LEU A 5 7.49 -18.64 -13.46
C LEU A 5 7.48 -18.03 -12.03
N ASN A 6 6.37 -17.41 -11.63
CA ASN A 6 6.08 -16.81 -10.32
C ASN A 6 6.21 -15.28 -10.21
N GLN A 7 6.34 -14.51 -11.28
CA GLN A 7 6.25 -13.05 -11.20
C GLN A 7 4.84 -12.61 -11.60
N ALA A 8 4.17 -11.85 -10.71
CA ALA A 8 2.87 -11.28 -11.00
C ALA A 8 2.94 -10.27 -12.16
N ASP A 9 1.85 -10.13 -12.90
CA ASP A 9 1.77 -9.20 -14.03
C ASP A 9 1.78 -7.73 -13.59
N PHE A 10 1.37 -7.46 -12.35
CA PHE A 10 1.34 -6.11 -11.77
C PHE A 10 1.72 -6.17 -10.29
N HIS A 11 2.54 -5.25 -9.83
CA HIS A 11 3.00 -5.20 -8.43
C HIS A 11 2.82 -3.81 -7.82
N VAL A 12 2.15 -3.74 -6.67
CA VAL A 12 1.86 -2.51 -5.93
C VAL A 12 2.61 -2.51 -4.60
N VAL A 13 3.28 -1.42 -4.26
CA VAL A 13 3.89 -1.23 -2.95
C VAL A 13 3.22 -0.05 -2.26
N PHE A 14 2.62 -0.29 -1.09
CA PHE A 14 2.04 0.77 -0.26
C PHE A 14 3.10 1.33 0.67
N VAL A 15 3.20 2.64 0.76
CA VAL A 15 4.27 3.32 1.52
C VAL A 15 3.67 4.33 2.49
N CYS A 16 4.06 4.21 3.76
CA CYS A 16 3.79 5.22 4.77
C CYS A 16 5.10 5.60 5.47
N TRP A 17 5.05 6.24 6.62
CA TRP A 17 6.26 6.68 7.32
C TRP A 17 7.01 5.50 7.95
N GLY A 18 6.41 4.86 8.95
CA GLY A 18 7.06 3.81 9.75
C GLY A 18 6.77 2.38 9.34
N ASN A 19 5.87 2.16 8.40
CA ASN A 19 5.44 0.83 7.94
C ASN A 19 4.88 -0.05 9.09
N ILE A 20 4.15 0.56 10.01
CA ILE A 20 3.52 -0.16 11.14
C ILE A 20 2.00 0.01 11.22
N CYS A 21 1.43 1.03 10.58
CA CYS A 21 -0.01 1.30 10.65
C CYS A 21 -0.67 1.32 9.26
N ARG A 22 -0.51 2.42 8.52
CA ARG A 22 -1.25 2.67 7.29
C ARG A 22 -0.87 1.73 6.15
N SER A 23 0.40 1.61 5.84
CA SER A 23 0.83 0.77 4.71
C SER A 23 0.62 -0.73 4.95
N PRO A 24 0.88 -1.30 6.14
CA PRO A 24 0.54 -2.71 6.37
C PRO A 24 -0.97 -2.97 6.29
N ALA A 25 -1.79 -2.03 6.77
CA ALA A 25 -3.25 -2.15 6.68
C ALA A 25 -3.73 -2.06 5.24
N ALA A 26 -3.14 -1.18 4.42
CA ALA A 26 -3.44 -1.08 2.99
C ALA A 26 -3.06 -2.38 2.26
N GLU A 27 -1.88 -2.90 2.54
CA GLU A 27 -1.42 -4.17 1.96
C GLU A 27 -2.38 -5.31 2.30
N ALA A 28 -2.79 -5.44 3.56
CA ALA A 28 -3.72 -6.49 3.99
C ALA A 28 -5.09 -6.34 3.33
N THR A 29 -5.61 -5.11 3.26
CA THR A 29 -6.89 -4.80 2.62
C THR A 29 -6.86 -5.17 1.14
N PHE A 30 -5.81 -4.74 0.45
CA PHE A 30 -5.65 -4.99 -0.98
C PHE A 30 -5.47 -6.48 -1.27
N ARG A 31 -4.68 -7.17 -0.46
CA ARG A 31 -4.44 -8.62 -0.59
C ARG A 31 -5.74 -9.41 -0.44
N LYS A 32 -6.59 -9.03 0.52
CA LYS A 32 -7.90 -9.67 0.69
C LYS A 32 -8.80 -9.47 -0.54
N LEU A 33 -8.81 -8.27 -1.10
CA LEU A 33 -9.55 -7.99 -2.33
C LEU A 33 -9.05 -8.82 -3.51
N LEU A 34 -7.74 -8.97 -3.62
CA LEU A 34 -7.13 -9.82 -4.67
C LEU A 34 -7.59 -11.27 -4.55
N GLU A 35 -7.59 -11.81 -3.34
CA GLU A 35 -8.05 -13.17 -3.07
C GLU A 35 -9.54 -13.33 -3.39
N ASP A 36 -10.38 -12.38 -2.94
CA ASP A 36 -11.83 -12.39 -3.15
C ASP A 36 -12.17 -12.33 -4.66
N ARG A 37 -11.40 -11.61 -5.44
CA ARG A 37 -11.60 -11.49 -6.90
C ARG A 37 -10.79 -12.50 -7.71
N LYS A 38 -10.04 -13.38 -7.05
CA LYS A 38 -9.18 -14.41 -7.67
C LYS A 38 -8.13 -13.81 -8.61
N LEU A 39 -7.53 -12.69 -8.17
CA LEU A 39 -6.50 -11.96 -8.91
C LEU A 39 -5.11 -12.07 -8.28
N ASP A 40 -4.96 -12.82 -7.21
CA ASP A 40 -3.73 -12.94 -6.44
C ASP A 40 -2.58 -13.65 -7.19
N ASP A 41 -2.87 -14.31 -8.30
CA ASP A 41 -1.85 -14.86 -9.21
C ASP A 41 -1.38 -13.84 -10.26
N GLN A 42 -2.17 -12.81 -10.53
CA GLN A 42 -1.85 -11.78 -11.54
C GLN A 42 -1.33 -10.48 -10.92
N ILE A 43 -1.77 -10.15 -9.73
CA ILE A 43 -1.44 -8.91 -9.03
C ILE A 43 -0.86 -9.25 -7.67
N SER A 44 0.27 -8.65 -7.34
CA SER A 44 0.90 -8.80 -6.02
C SER A 44 1.05 -7.45 -5.34
N CYS A 45 1.21 -7.47 -4.02
CA CYS A 45 1.42 -6.25 -3.25
C CYS A 45 2.38 -6.48 -2.09
N ASP A 46 2.94 -5.39 -1.61
CA ASP A 46 3.81 -5.34 -0.46
C ASP A 46 3.66 -3.97 0.20
N SER A 47 4.35 -3.74 1.30
CA SER A 47 4.37 -2.45 1.96
C SER A 47 5.77 -2.11 2.48
N ALA A 48 6.04 -0.82 2.63
CA ALA A 48 7.31 -0.31 3.11
C ALA A 48 7.11 1.03 3.81
N GLY A 49 8.15 1.50 4.51
CA GLY A 49 8.19 2.82 5.10
C GLY A 49 9.24 3.69 4.45
N THR A 50 9.20 4.99 4.73
CA THR A 50 10.23 5.93 4.29
C THR A 50 11.37 6.05 5.30
N ILE A 51 11.20 5.50 6.50
CA ILE A 51 12.23 5.47 7.55
C ILE A 51 12.50 4.03 7.98
N ASN A 52 13.62 3.84 8.69
CA ASN A 52 14.06 2.53 9.17
C ASN A 52 13.86 2.34 10.68
N GLN A 53 13.22 3.28 11.35
CA GLN A 53 13.15 3.34 12.81
C GLN A 53 12.40 2.15 13.44
N HIS A 54 11.41 1.60 12.74
CA HIS A 54 10.62 0.46 13.21
C HIS A 54 10.98 -0.86 12.52
N ALA A 55 12.10 -0.90 11.78
CA ALA A 55 12.49 -2.07 10.99
C ALA A 55 12.50 -3.35 11.84
N GLY A 56 11.86 -4.40 11.32
CA GLY A 56 11.73 -5.68 11.99
C GLY A 56 10.56 -5.79 12.96
N ASN A 57 9.88 -4.69 13.28
CA ASN A 57 8.75 -4.70 14.21
C ASN A 57 7.47 -5.21 13.51
N PRO A 58 6.57 -5.86 14.26
CA PRO A 58 5.25 -6.18 13.75
C PRO A 58 4.40 -4.91 13.58
N PRO A 59 3.27 -4.99 12.86
CA PRO A 59 2.33 -3.87 12.79
C PRO A 59 1.86 -3.41 14.17
N ASP A 60 1.47 -2.14 14.28
CA ASP A 60 0.96 -1.56 15.52
C ASP A 60 -0.18 -2.42 16.09
N PRO A 61 -0.12 -2.84 17.38
CA PRO A 61 -1.15 -3.70 17.97
C PRO A 61 -2.55 -3.12 17.92
N ARG A 62 -2.69 -1.79 17.98
CA ARG A 62 -3.99 -1.11 17.89
C ARG A 62 -4.58 -1.24 16.49
N MET A 63 -3.74 -1.10 15.46
CA MET A 63 -4.18 -1.31 14.07
C MET A 63 -4.53 -2.78 13.85
N GLN A 64 -3.74 -3.70 14.36
CA GLN A 64 -4.03 -5.12 14.27
C GLN A 64 -5.39 -5.46 14.92
N ALA A 65 -5.68 -4.90 16.09
CA ALA A 65 -6.94 -5.13 16.79
C ALA A 65 -8.14 -4.58 16.01
N ALA A 66 -8.03 -3.35 15.49
CA ALA A 66 -9.08 -2.74 14.68
C ALA A 66 -9.36 -3.53 13.39
N ALA A 67 -8.33 -3.99 12.73
CA ALA A 67 -8.44 -4.78 11.51
C ALA A 67 -9.01 -6.18 11.79
N LYS A 68 -8.57 -6.82 12.88
CA LYS A 68 -9.06 -8.14 13.27
C LYS A 68 -10.58 -8.13 13.51
N ALA A 69 -11.11 -7.05 14.09
CA ALA A 69 -12.55 -6.89 14.30
C ALA A 69 -13.33 -6.86 12.98
N ARG A 70 -12.65 -6.62 11.84
CA ARG A 70 -13.22 -6.65 10.49
C ARG A 70 -12.82 -7.90 9.69
N ASP A 71 -12.34 -8.93 10.36
CA ASP A 71 -11.81 -10.15 9.73
C ASP A 71 -10.66 -9.89 8.76
N LEU A 72 -9.84 -8.88 9.06
CA LEU A 72 -8.70 -8.48 8.26
C LEU A 72 -7.40 -8.69 9.04
N PRO A 73 -6.74 -9.84 8.92
CA PRO A 73 -5.47 -10.06 9.61
C PRO A 73 -4.35 -9.27 8.95
N ILE A 74 -3.60 -8.51 9.76
CA ILE A 74 -2.44 -7.77 9.31
C ILE A 74 -1.19 -8.49 9.82
N GLY A 75 -0.32 -8.91 8.91
CA GLY A 75 0.92 -9.58 9.24
C GLY A 75 2.15 -8.81 8.73
N GLY A 76 3.26 -9.52 8.67
CA GLY A 76 4.51 -8.98 8.16
C GLY A 76 5.34 -8.24 9.21
N ARG A 77 6.41 -7.64 8.75
CA ARG A 77 7.32 -6.85 9.57
C ARG A 77 7.71 -5.57 8.86
N SER A 78 7.86 -4.51 9.61
CA SER A 78 8.25 -3.21 9.12
C SER A 78 9.61 -3.26 8.42
N ARG A 79 9.72 -2.58 7.30
CA ARG A 79 10.95 -2.39 6.53
C ARG A 79 10.94 -1.03 5.83
N MET A 80 12.12 -0.54 5.51
CA MET A 80 12.27 0.68 4.71
C MET A 80 12.23 0.34 3.22
N ALA A 81 11.66 1.22 2.41
CA ALA A 81 11.70 1.11 0.95
C ALA A 81 13.16 1.13 0.46
N ASN A 82 13.45 0.35 -0.58
CA ASN A 82 14.78 0.23 -1.17
C ASN A 82 14.71 0.28 -2.71
N ASP A 83 15.86 0.26 -3.36
CA ASP A 83 15.96 0.37 -4.82
C ASP A 83 15.18 -0.74 -5.54
N GLU A 84 15.16 -1.96 -4.99
CA GLU A 84 14.40 -3.07 -5.57
C GLU A 84 12.91 -2.77 -5.65
N ASP A 85 12.36 -2.08 -4.65
CA ASP A 85 10.95 -1.67 -4.67
C ASP A 85 10.65 -0.79 -5.86
N PHE A 86 11.54 0.17 -6.17
CA PHE A 86 11.37 1.07 -7.31
C PHE A 86 11.45 0.34 -8.66
N PHE A 87 12.29 -0.65 -8.77
CA PHE A 87 12.42 -1.42 -10.02
C PHE A 87 11.30 -2.43 -10.21
N ARG A 88 10.91 -3.10 -9.15
CA ARG A 88 9.91 -4.17 -9.19
C ARG A 88 8.48 -3.63 -9.26
N ALA A 89 8.18 -2.55 -8.54
CA ALA A 89 6.84 -2.02 -8.48
C ALA A 89 6.40 -1.40 -9.80
N ASP A 90 5.16 -1.62 -10.17
CA ASP A 90 4.48 -0.87 -11.22
C ASP A 90 3.87 0.40 -10.64
N LEU A 91 3.55 0.36 -9.35
CA LEU A 91 2.91 1.45 -8.64
C LEU A 91 3.38 1.49 -7.19
N LEU A 92 3.77 2.68 -6.73
CA LEU A 92 4.15 2.96 -5.35
C LEU A 92 3.14 3.97 -4.80
N VAL A 93 2.35 3.55 -3.80
CA VAL A 93 1.20 4.33 -3.32
C VAL A 93 1.50 4.90 -1.94
N THR A 94 1.56 6.23 -1.83
CA THR A 94 1.88 6.95 -0.60
C THR A 94 0.61 7.40 0.15
N MET A 95 0.71 7.57 1.45
CA MET A 95 -0.44 7.86 2.31
C MET A 95 -0.68 9.34 2.54
N ASP A 96 0.36 10.16 2.51
CA ASP A 96 0.28 11.61 2.72
C ASP A 96 1.37 12.33 1.92
N ASP A 97 1.32 13.66 1.90
CA ASP A 97 2.28 14.49 1.16
C ASP A 97 3.70 14.34 1.68
N PHE A 98 3.86 14.07 2.97
CA PHE A 98 5.16 13.87 3.59
C PHE A 98 5.81 12.58 3.10
N ASN A 99 5.04 11.47 3.09
CA ASN A 99 5.53 10.20 2.53
C ASN A 99 5.86 10.34 1.04
N PHE A 100 5.03 11.07 0.32
CA PHE A 100 5.25 11.32 -1.12
C PHE A 100 6.59 12.04 -1.35
N SER A 101 6.85 13.09 -0.60
CA SER A 101 8.09 13.86 -0.72
C SER A 101 9.31 13.04 -0.32
N GLU A 102 9.23 12.30 0.78
CA GLU A 102 10.33 11.45 1.24
C GLU A 102 10.64 10.33 0.25
N LEU A 103 9.61 9.65 -0.24
CA LEU A 103 9.78 8.56 -1.20
C LEU A 103 10.35 9.08 -2.52
N SER A 104 9.87 10.25 -2.97
CA SER A 104 10.38 10.91 -4.18
C SER A 104 11.88 11.21 -4.06
N ALA A 105 12.34 11.63 -2.88
CA ALA A 105 13.75 11.91 -2.61
C ALA A 105 14.61 10.64 -2.60
N LEU A 106 14.00 9.47 -2.37
CA LEU A 106 14.72 8.19 -2.35
C LEU A 106 14.77 7.52 -3.73
N THR A 107 14.01 8.01 -4.71
CA THR A 107 13.96 7.37 -6.03
C THR A 107 15.31 7.42 -6.75
N PRO A 108 15.73 6.31 -7.40
CA PRO A 108 17.00 6.27 -8.11
C PRO A 108 16.97 6.96 -9.47
N ASP A 109 15.79 7.16 -10.07
CA ASP A 109 15.67 7.72 -11.43
C ASP A 109 14.27 8.33 -11.69
N GLU A 110 14.12 8.99 -12.83
CA GLU A 110 12.87 9.64 -13.22
C GLU A 110 11.74 8.64 -13.57
N GLU A 111 12.10 7.48 -14.11
CA GLU A 111 11.13 6.43 -14.41
C GLU A 111 10.43 5.94 -13.13
N SER A 112 11.21 5.69 -12.09
CA SER A 112 10.69 5.27 -10.79
C SER A 112 9.84 6.37 -10.15
N LEU A 113 10.24 7.63 -10.31
CA LEU A 113 9.47 8.77 -9.80
C LEU A 113 8.05 8.79 -10.40
N GLY A 114 7.90 8.46 -11.66
CA GLY A 114 6.61 8.39 -12.35
C GLY A 114 5.67 7.29 -11.83
N LYS A 115 6.18 6.33 -11.06
CA LYS A 115 5.39 5.25 -10.47
C LYS A 115 4.74 5.63 -9.13
N ILE A 116 5.14 6.75 -8.53
CA ILE A 116 4.64 7.18 -7.21
C ILE A 116 3.32 7.90 -7.37
N ARG A 117 2.29 7.43 -6.65
CA ARG A 117 0.94 8.01 -6.66
C ARG A 117 0.41 8.18 -5.23
N PRO A 118 -0.23 9.32 -4.91
CA PRO A 118 -0.93 9.47 -3.65
C PRO A 118 -2.15 8.54 -3.56
N PHE A 119 -2.32 7.85 -2.44
CA PHE A 119 -3.47 6.98 -2.22
C PHE A 119 -4.80 7.73 -2.39
N CYS A 120 -4.83 9.00 -1.99
CA CYS A 120 -6.04 9.82 -2.04
C CYS A 120 -6.56 10.08 -3.46
N GLU A 121 -5.77 9.83 -4.51
CA GLU A 121 -6.26 9.85 -5.89
C GLU A 121 -7.34 8.79 -6.14
N TYR A 122 -7.38 7.74 -5.32
CA TYR A 122 -8.35 6.64 -5.43
C TYR A 122 -9.57 6.82 -4.53
N LEU A 123 -9.66 7.95 -3.82
CA LEU A 123 -10.81 8.28 -2.98
C LEU A 123 -11.77 9.20 -3.74
N THR A 124 -13.07 9.01 -3.54
CA THR A 124 -14.11 9.84 -4.14
C THR A 124 -14.40 11.10 -3.32
N SER A 125 -14.00 11.10 -2.04
CA SER A 125 -14.16 12.24 -1.13
C SER A 125 -13.02 13.23 -1.31
N HIS A 126 -13.18 14.45 -0.72
CA HIS A 126 -12.15 15.49 -0.77
C HIS A 126 -11.01 15.29 0.25
N VAL A 127 -10.82 14.07 0.74
CA VAL A 127 -9.72 13.73 1.65
C VAL A 127 -8.41 13.79 0.87
N ARG A 128 -7.46 14.59 1.33
CA ARG A 128 -6.16 14.77 0.67
C ARG A 128 -5.06 13.87 1.19
N GLU A 129 -5.26 13.32 2.39
CA GLU A 129 -4.26 12.47 3.05
C GLU A 129 -4.95 11.39 3.85
N ILE A 130 -4.32 10.22 3.92
CA ILE A 130 -4.69 9.21 4.91
C ILE A 130 -4.03 9.63 6.22
N PRO A 131 -4.82 10.01 7.26
CA PRO A 131 -4.22 10.51 8.50
C PRO A 131 -3.40 9.45 9.21
N ASP A 132 -2.34 9.89 9.91
CA ASP A 132 -1.54 8.99 10.73
C ASP A 132 -2.25 8.78 12.07
N PRO A 133 -2.73 7.56 12.38
CA PRO A 133 -3.48 7.32 13.62
C PRO A 133 -2.58 7.08 14.82
N TYR A 134 -1.26 7.06 14.66
CA TYR A 134 -0.30 6.66 15.70
C TYR A 134 -0.46 7.45 17.01
N TYR A 135 -0.71 8.76 16.89
CA TYR A 135 -0.84 9.67 18.04
C TYR A 135 -2.29 9.94 18.46
N GLY A 136 -3.26 9.30 17.79
CA GLY A 136 -4.68 9.51 18.05
C GLY A 136 -5.33 8.39 18.85
N GLY A 137 -6.62 8.53 19.14
CA GLY A 137 -7.43 7.52 19.81
C GLY A 137 -7.88 6.41 18.86
N SER A 138 -8.64 5.44 19.40
CA SER A 138 -9.10 4.25 18.66
C SER A 138 -9.93 4.58 17.42
N SER A 139 -10.68 5.67 17.42
CA SER A 139 -11.49 6.10 16.26
C SER A 139 -10.64 6.45 15.04
N GLY A 140 -9.38 6.84 15.25
CA GLY A 140 -8.45 7.12 14.15
C GLY A 140 -8.11 5.89 13.33
N PHE A 141 -7.95 4.74 13.96
CA PHE A 141 -7.67 3.48 13.28
C PHE A 141 -8.86 3.02 12.44
N GLU A 142 -10.09 3.16 12.96
CA GLU A 142 -11.31 2.83 12.22
C GLU A 142 -11.48 3.70 10.97
N LYS A 143 -11.24 5.02 11.12
CA LYS A 143 -11.32 5.96 10.00
C LYS A 143 -10.31 5.61 8.90
N VAL A 144 -9.07 5.28 9.28
CA VAL A 144 -8.04 4.86 8.32
C VAL A 144 -8.49 3.60 7.58
N LEU A 145 -9.02 2.60 8.28
CA LEU A 145 -9.49 1.36 7.65
C LEU A 145 -10.64 1.63 6.67
N ASP A 146 -11.57 2.52 7.00
CA ASP A 146 -12.66 2.91 6.10
C ASP A 146 -12.12 3.54 4.80
N LEU A 147 -11.17 4.45 4.91
CA LEU A 147 -10.53 5.10 3.76
C LEU A 147 -9.74 4.11 2.91
N LEU A 148 -9.01 3.21 3.56
CA LEU A 148 -8.22 2.19 2.86
C LEU A 148 -9.12 1.21 2.09
N MET A 149 -10.26 0.83 2.66
CA MET A 149 -11.21 -0.05 1.98
C MET A 149 -11.75 0.60 0.71
N GLU A 150 -12.19 1.85 0.79
CA GLU A 150 -12.68 2.60 -0.39
C GLU A 150 -11.60 2.72 -1.47
N GLY A 151 -10.43 3.21 -1.09
CA GLY A 151 -9.35 3.47 -2.04
C GLY A 151 -8.78 2.20 -2.65
N CYS A 152 -8.66 1.12 -1.89
CA CYS A 152 -8.17 -0.16 -2.42
C CYS A 152 -9.12 -0.75 -3.47
N VAL A 153 -10.43 -0.64 -3.26
CA VAL A 153 -11.42 -1.08 -4.25
C VAL A 153 -11.25 -0.30 -5.54
N ASN A 154 -11.18 1.03 -5.45
CA ASN A 154 -11.04 1.89 -6.63
C ASN A 154 -9.69 1.68 -7.34
N LEU A 155 -8.62 1.51 -6.58
CA LEU A 155 -7.30 1.19 -7.12
C LEU A 155 -7.32 -0.14 -7.89
N LEU A 156 -7.91 -1.16 -7.32
CA LEU A 156 -7.99 -2.46 -7.97
C LEU A 156 -8.84 -2.41 -9.23
N ASP A 157 -9.96 -1.70 -9.21
CA ASP A 157 -10.79 -1.49 -10.40
C ASP A 157 -9.98 -0.85 -11.54
N GLU A 158 -9.15 0.14 -11.23
CA GLU A 158 -8.31 0.81 -12.22
C GLU A 158 -7.22 -0.12 -12.77
N ILE A 159 -6.58 -0.92 -11.90
CA ILE A 159 -5.56 -1.89 -12.33
C ILE A 159 -6.18 -2.95 -13.24
N GLU A 160 -7.35 -3.50 -12.88
CA GLU A 160 -8.05 -4.47 -13.73
C GLU A 160 -8.35 -3.90 -15.12
N LYS A 161 -8.76 -2.64 -15.16
CA LYS A 161 -9.01 -1.94 -16.42
C LYS A 161 -7.74 -1.81 -17.27
N GLN A 162 -6.62 -1.43 -16.65
CA GLN A 162 -5.33 -1.35 -17.36
C GLN A 162 -4.88 -2.70 -17.90
N LEU A 163 -5.01 -3.77 -17.10
CA LEU A 163 -4.64 -5.10 -17.53
C LEU A 163 -5.51 -5.61 -18.70
N ALA A 164 -6.80 -5.29 -18.69
CA ALA A 164 -7.70 -5.64 -19.77
C ALA A 164 -7.37 -4.88 -21.07
N GLU A 165 -6.96 -3.61 -20.99
CA GLU A 165 -6.58 -2.79 -22.13
C GLU A 165 -5.26 -3.26 -22.76
N ASN A 166 -4.37 -3.87 -21.98
CA ASN A 166 -3.05 -4.32 -22.40
C ASN A 166 -3.00 -5.81 -22.79
N SER A 167 -4.13 -6.50 -22.75
CA SER A 167 -4.20 -7.92 -23.12
C SER A 167 -4.58 -8.12 -24.60
#